data_3ac875e6323065c8375078ec209fcc18
#
_entry.id   3ac875e6323065c8375078ec209fcc18
#
_cell.length_a   1.000
_cell.length_b   1.000
_cell.length_c   1.000
_cell.angle_alpha   90.00
_cell.angle_beta   90.00
_cell.angle_gamma   90.00
#
_symmetry.space_group_name_H-M   'P 1'
#
loop_
_entity.id
_entity.type
_entity.pdbx_description
1 polymer ?
#
loop_
_entity_poly.entity_id
_entity_poly.type
_entity_poly.pdbx_seq_one_letter_code
_entity_poly.pdbx_strand_id
1 'polypeptide(L)'
;PAAVAARGNVYAKLGKLDEAVNDLKKAADMADSKAKNGKNMSLSPTFLLQAGIILESQKKNDEAAEIYNNIKKNYVNCMLVQSQEIDKYIERATLK
;
A
#
# COMPACT_ATOMS: atom_id res chain seq x y z
N PRO A 1 11.80 7.72 -2.46
CA PRO A 1 10.75 6.71 -2.32
C PRO A 1 11.13 5.34 -2.91
N ALA A 2 11.71 5.31 -4.11
CA ALA A 2 12.09 4.04 -4.74
C ALA A 2 13.12 3.28 -3.91
N ALA A 3 14.09 3.97 -3.32
CA ALA A 3 15.11 3.34 -2.48
C ALA A 3 14.49 2.75 -1.20
N VAL A 4 13.55 3.46 -0.58
CA VAL A 4 12.85 2.98 0.61
C VAL A 4 11.97 1.78 0.27
N ALA A 5 11.25 1.83 -0.86
CA ALA A 5 10.43 0.70 -1.30
C ALA A 5 11.29 -0.52 -1.63
N ALA A 6 12.46 -0.33 -2.26
CA ALA A 6 13.36 -1.43 -2.56
C ALA A 6 13.88 -2.09 -1.28
N ARG A 7 14.20 -1.30 -0.24
CA ARG A 7 14.61 -1.83 1.05
C ARG A 7 13.48 -2.64 1.70
N GLY A 8 12.24 -2.14 1.62
CA GLY A 8 11.07 -2.85 2.11
C GLY A 8 10.90 -4.21 1.44
N ASN A 9 11.10 -4.27 0.12
CA ASN A 9 11.03 -5.52 -0.63
C ASN A 9 12.12 -6.50 -0.23
N VAL A 10 13.32 -6.01 0.07
CA VAL A 10 14.41 -6.86 0.58
C VAL A 10 14.02 -7.42 1.96
N TYR A 11 13.48 -6.60 2.84
CA TYR A 11 13.02 -7.06 4.15
C TYR A 11 11.96 -8.15 4.02
N ALA A 12 11.03 -8.00 3.07
CA ALA A 12 9.99 -9.00 2.84
C ALA A 12 10.61 -10.34 2.43
N LYS A 13 11.60 -10.31 1.54
CA LYS A 13 12.30 -11.53 1.10
C LYS A 13 13.07 -12.20 2.21
N LEU A 14 13.54 -11.42 3.20
CA LEU A 14 14.24 -11.96 4.36
C LEU A 14 13.29 -12.37 5.49
N GLY A 15 11.98 -12.28 5.28
CA GLY A 15 11.00 -12.63 6.28
C GLY A 15 10.74 -11.54 7.32
N LYS A 16 11.30 -10.35 7.13
CA LYS A 16 11.11 -9.22 8.04
C LYS A 16 9.91 -8.40 7.55
N LEU A 17 8.73 -8.96 7.69
CA LEU A 17 7.53 -8.43 7.07
C LEU A 17 7.05 -7.11 7.71
N ASP A 18 7.22 -6.94 9.03
CA ASP A 18 6.85 -5.70 9.69
C ASP A 18 7.69 -4.53 9.20
N GLU A 19 8.99 -4.75 9.05
CA GLU A 19 9.91 -3.74 8.51
C GLU A 19 9.56 -3.41 7.06
N ALA A 20 9.18 -4.43 6.27
CA ALA A 20 8.78 -4.23 4.89
C ALA A 20 7.54 -3.34 4.79
N VAL A 21 6.54 -3.59 5.61
CA VAL A 21 5.32 -2.77 5.65
C VAL A 21 5.65 -1.32 6.01
N ASN A 22 6.47 -1.13 7.05
CA ASN A 22 6.85 0.22 7.49
C ASN A 22 7.59 0.98 6.39
N ASP A 23 8.52 0.33 5.68
CA ASP A 23 9.27 0.97 4.61
C ASP A 23 8.37 1.31 3.42
N LEU A 24 7.41 0.46 3.09
CA LEU A 24 6.47 0.74 2.01
C LEU A 24 5.55 1.92 2.35
N LYS A 25 5.07 1.99 3.59
CA LYS A 25 4.29 3.16 4.05
C LYS A 25 5.11 4.43 3.98
N LYS A 26 6.36 4.37 4.41
CA LYS A 26 7.28 5.51 4.35
C LYS A 26 7.52 5.94 2.90
N ALA A 27 7.70 4.98 1.98
CA ALA A 27 7.88 5.28 0.57
C ALA A 27 6.65 6.02 -0.01
N ALA A 28 5.45 5.59 0.38
CA ALA A 28 4.22 6.26 -0.03
C ALA A 28 4.16 7.70 0.49
N ASP A 29 4.48 7.90 1.76
CA ASP A 29 4.50 9.24 2.36
C ASP A 29 5.52 10.14 1.68
N MET A 30 6.69 9.62 1.36
CA MET A 30 7.73 10.37 0.66
C MET A 30 7.29 10.75 -0.75
N ALA A 31 6.62 9.85 -1.45
CA ALA A 31 6.09 10.14 -2.78
C ALA A 31 5.01 11.23 -2.72
N ASP A 32 4.14 11.17 -1.73
CA ASP A 32 3.11 12.19 -1.53
C ASP A 32 3.73 13.56 -1.22
N SER A 33 4.77 13.59 -0.39
CA SER A 33 5.40 14.86 0.01
C SER A 33 6.05 15.59 -1.16
N LYS A 34 6.39 14.87 -2.23
CA LYS A 34 7.00 15.44 -3.43
C LYS A 34 5.98 15.79 -4.51
N ALA A 35 4.72 15.40 -4.33
CA ALA A 35 3.66 15.68 -5.30
C ALA A 35 3.12 17.11 -5.10
N LYS A 36 2.78 17.77 -6.21
CA LYS A 36 2.30 19.16 -6.19
C LYS A 36 1.06 19.35 -5.34
N ASN A 37 0.17 18.37 -5.34
CA ASN A 37 -1.10 18.43 -4.62
C ASN A 37 -1.11 17.59 -3.34
N GLY A 38 0.06 17.16 -2.87
CA GLY A 38 0.18 16.38 -1.64
C GLY A 38 -0.15 14.91 -1.78
N LYS A 39 -0.51 14.44 -2.97
CA LYS A 39 -0.82 13.02 -3.24
C LYS A 39 -0.20 12.59 -4.55
N ASN A 40 0.55 11.49 -4.52
CA ASN A 40 1.08 10.87 -5.74
C ASN A 40 0.16 9.72 -6.14
N MET A 41 -0.68 9.98 -7.17
CA MET A 41 -1.70 9.00 -7.61
C MET A 41 -1.11 7.77 -8.30
N SER A 42 0.18 7.79 -8.60
CA SER A 42 0.86 6.70 -9.31
C SER A 42 1.68 5.82 -8.37
N LEU A 43 2.58 6.44 -7.61
CA LEU A 43 3.54 5.70 -6.77
C LEU A 43 2.95 5.31 -5.40
N SER A 44 2.29 6.23 -4.72
CA SER A 44 1.81 5.98 -3.36
C SER A 44 0.81 4.82 -3.29
N PRO A 45 -0.21 4.75 -4.18
CA PRO A 45 -1.14 3.61 -4.13
C PRO A 45 -0.43 2.27 -4.37
N THR A 46 0.58 2.26 -5.25
CA THR A 46 1.34 1.04 -5.54
C THR A 46 2.08 0.55 -4.29
N PHE A 47 2.77 1.46 -3.59
CA PHE A 47 3.48 1.11 -2.36
C PHE A 47 2.51 0.66 -1.27
N LEU A 48 1.38 1.37 -1.12
CA LEU A 48 0.37 1.01 -0.14
C LEU A 48 -0.27 -0.34 -0.44
N LEU A 49 -0.53 -0.63 -1.71
CA LEU A 49 -1.06 -1.94 -2.12
C LEU A 49 -0.11 -3.06 -1.71
N GLN A 50 1.18 -2.89 -1.98
CA GLN A 50 2.19 -3.88 -1.60
C GLN A 50 2.21 -4.10 -0.08
N ALA A 51 2.11 -3.02 0.70
CA ALA A 51 2.04 -3.12 2.16
C ALA A 51 0.80 -3.89 2.61
N GLY A 52 -0.35 -3.63 1.99
CA GLY A 52 -1.58 -4.34 2.30
C GLY A 52 -1.49 -5.83 2.00
N ILE A 53 -0.90 -6.19 0.88
CA ILE A 53 -0.71 -7.59 0.48
C ILE A 53 0.17 -8.31 1.50
N ILE A 54 1.24 -7.67 1.96
CA ILE A 54 2.11 -8.25 2.99
C ILE A 54 1.34 -8.46 4.29
N LEU A 55 0.52 -7.47 4.70
CA LEU A 55 -0.31 -7.60 5.90
C LEU A 55 -1.29 -8.78 5.79
N GLU A 56 -1.89 -8.97 4.61
CA GLU A 56 -2.74 -10.13 4.39
C GLU A 56 -1.96 -11.44 4.55
N SER A 57 -0.73 -11.49 4.06
CA SER A 57 0.10 -12.69 4.20
C SER A 57 0.42 -13.01 5.66
N GLN A 58 0.39 -12.00 6.52
CA GLN A 58 0.57 -12.15 7.96
C GLN A 58 -0.76 -12.41 8.69
N LYS A 59 -1.86 -12.53 7.94
CA LYS A 59 -3.22 -12.67 8.47
C LYS A 59 -3.68 -11.45 9.26
N LYS A 60 -3.08 -10.30 9.02
CA LYS A 60 -3.47 -9.01 9.60
C LYS A 60 -4.49 -8.33 8.67
N ASN A 61 -5.62 -9.00 8.48
CA ASN A 61 -6.61 -8.61 7.48
C ASN A 61 -7.26 -7.26 7.79
N ASP A 62 -7.47 -6.94 9.07
CA ASP A 62 -8.06 -5.66 9.46
C ASP A 62 -7.15 -4.50 9.07
N GLU A 63 -5.84 -4.63 9.30
CA GLU A 63 -4.87 -3.61 8.93
C GLU A 63 -4.75 -3.49 7.41
N ALA A 64 -4.79 -4.63 6.70
CA ALA A 64 -4.78 -4.63 5.23
C ALA A 64 -6.01 -3.91 4.67
N ALA A 65 -7.19 -4.21 5.19
CA ALA A 65 -8.43 -3.56 4.76
C ALA A 65 -8.38 -2.05 5.00
N GLU A 66 -7.80 -1.62 6.11
CA GLU A 66 -7.63 -0.21 6.43
C GLU A 66 -6.76 0.49 5.37
N ILE A 67 -5.67 -0.14 4.96
CA ILE A 67 -4.79 0.40 3.92
C ILE A 67 -5.52 0.46 2.58
N TYR A 68 -6.24 -0.58 2.20
CA TYR A 68 -6.99 -0.61 0.94
C TYR A 68 -8.09 0.46 0.91
N ASN A 69 -8.79 0.65 2.03
CA ASN A 69 -9.80 1.71 2.13
C ASN A 69 -9.17 3.10 2.05
N ASN A 70 -7.98 3.27 2.60
CA ASN A 70 -7.23 4.51 2.47
C ASN A 70 -6.91 4.81 0.99
N ILE A 71 -6.51 3.80 0.22
CA ILE A 71 -6.26 3.97 -1.21
C ILE A 71 -7.54 4.42 -1.90
N LYS A 72 -8.65 3.75 -1.64
CA LYS A 72 -9.94 4.05 -2.28
C LYS A 72 -10.40 5.46 -1.96
N LYS A 73 -10.21 5.91 -0.72
CA LYS A 73 -10.70 7.21 -0.25
C LYS A 73 -9.81 8.37 -0.70
N ASN A 74 -8.50 8.19 -0.62
CA ASN A 74 -7.54 9.30 -0.77
C ASN A 74 -6.82 9.33 -2.12
N TYR A 75 -6.91 8.27 -2.91
CA TYR A 75 -6.25 8.18 -4.21
C TYR A 75 -7.25 7.87 -5.31
N VAL A 76 -8.34 8.65 -5.35
CA VAL A 76 -9.50 8.39 -6.20
C VAL A 76 -9.16 8.39 -7.69
N ASN A 77 -8.11 9.08 -8.11
CA ASN A 77 -7.71 9.15 -9.51
C ASN A 77 -6.67 8.10 -9.91
N CYS A 78 -6.27 7.21 -8.98
CA CYS A 78 -5.31 6.17 -9.34
C CYS A 78 -6.00 5.03 -10.10
N MET A 79 -5.19 4.29 -10.85
CA MET A 79 -5.69 3.20 -11.69
C MET A 79 -6.45 2.14 -10.89
N LEU A 80 -5.97 1.80 -9.68
CA LEU A 80 -6.61 0.79 -8.83
C LEU A 80 -8.05 1.16 -8.48
N VAL A 81 -8.32 2.45 -8.23
CA VAL A 81 -9.66 2.93 -7.88
C VAL A 81 -10.51 3.09 -9.15
N GLN A 82 -9.94 3.66 -10.20
CA GLN A 82 -10.68 3.89 -11.46
C GLN A 82 -11.14 2.59 -12.12
N SER A 83 -10.31 1.55 -12.03
CA SER A 83 -10.65 0.23 -12.57
C SER A 83 -11.48 -0.61 -11.61
N GLN A 84 -11.74 -0.11 -10.40
CA GLN A 84 -12.43 -0.81 -9.31
C GLN A 84 -11.66 -2.05 -8.81
N GLU A 85 -10.41 -2.18 -9.21
CA GLU A 85 -9.57 -3.31 -8.79
C GLU A 85 -9.37 -3.32 -7.29
N ILE A 86 -9.28 -2.14 -6.66
CA ILE A 86 -9.11 -2.02 -5.21
C ILE A 86 -10.26 -2.68 -4.44
N ASP A 87 -11.46 -2.70 -4.99
CA ASP A 87 -12.62 -3.30 -4.34
C ASP A 87 -12.43 -4.81 -4.13
N LYS A 88 -11.73 -5.48 -5.06
CA LYS A 88 -11.43 -6.91 -4.91
C LYS A 88 -10.51 -7.16 -3.73
N TYR A 89 -9.53 -6.29 -3.52
CA TYR A 89 -8.62 -6.40 -2.37
C TYR A 89 -9.34 -6.15 -1.06
N ILE A 90 -10.22 -5.13 -1.03
CA ILE A 90 -11.01 -4.82 0.17
C ILE A 90 -11.90 -6.02 0.52
N GLU A 91 -12.60 -6.56 -0.46
CA GLU A 91 -13.48 -7.71 -0.27
C GLU A 91 -12.70 -8.91 0.28
N ARG A 92 -11.56 -9.23 -0.34
CA ARG A 92 -10.72 -10.34 0.10
C ARG A 92 -10.24 -10.17 1.54
N ALA A 93 -9.85 -8.96 1.92
CA ALA A 93 -9.36 -8.69 3.27
C ALA A 93 -10.47 -8.71 4.32
N THR A 94 -11.71 -8.42 3.93
CA THR A 94 -12.84 -8.40 4.86
C THR A 94 -13.57 -9.74 4.97
N LEU A 95 -13.34 -10.66 4.03
CA LEU A 95 -13.85 -12.03 4.12
C LEU A 95 -12.98 -12.83 5.08
N LYS A 96 -13.59 -13.36 6.11
CA LYS A 96 -12.87 -14.17 7.12
C LYS A 96 -13.19 -15.64 6.98
#